data_cee56862c9f0b4587c3a00cf89e62a2a
#
_entry.id   cee56862c9f0b4587c3a00cf89e62a2a
#
_cell.length_a   1.000
_cell.length_b   1.000
_cell.length_c   1.000
_cell.angle_alpha   90.00
_cell.angle_beta   90.00
_cell.angle_gamma   90.00
#
_symmetry.space_group_name_H-M   'P 1'
#
loop_
_entity.id
_entity.type
_entity.pdbx_description
1 polymer ?
#
loop_
_entity_poly.entity_id
_entity_poly.type
_entity_poly.pdbx_seq_one_letter_code
_entity_poly.pdbx_strand_id
1 'polypeptide(L)'
;FSDFHMVRICMLPASYIFALYLVLCVIGNSKSINYAKLGGMVLFSCIIMFCFYSLIYLKQLLPRETYGYDALYFIFLILGFAWGGDSAAYFAGRAFGKHKLAPVVSPNKTIEGAVGGVMGSMLLGVVVTACYTALHGQLVGVPLDTLGWRYYVVVVLLGGFGSLLGIVGDLFASVIKRQCGIKDYGTI
;
A
#
# COMPACT_ATOMS: atom_id res chain seq x y z
N PHE A 1 -10.16 18.95 -15.47
CA PHE A 1 -10.58 19.91 -14.41
C PHE A 1 -11.93 19.53 -13.78
N SER A 2 -12.91 19.01 -14.55
CA SER A 2 -14.25 18.65 -14.05
C SER A 2 -14.21 17.47 -13.05
N ASP A 3 -13.41 16.46 -13.29
CA ASP A 3 -13.37 15.22 -12.49
C ASP A 3 -12.82 15.47 -11.08
N PHE A 4 -11.89 16.43 -10.95
CA PHE A 4 -11.34 16.78 -9.64
C PHE A 4 -12.31 17.58 -8.76
N HIS A 5 -13.12 18.42 -9.37
CA HIS A 5 -14.20 19.12 -8.65
C HIS A 5 -15.19 18.12 -8.06
N MET A 6 -15.57 17.07 -8.82
CA MET A 6 -16.48 16.03 -8.35
C MET A 6 -15.88 15.21 -7.21
N VAL A 7 -14.61 14.79 -7.32
CA VAL A 7 -13.92 14.05 -6.24
C VAL A 7 -13.85 14.91 -4.97
N ARG A 8 -13.49 16.19 -5.09
CA ARG A 8 -13.41 17.11 -3.95
C ARG A 8 -14.76 17.37 -3.31
N ILE A 9 -15.82 17.53 -4.12
CA ILE A 9 -17.19 17.71 -3.65
C ILE A 9 -17.67 16.46 -2.90
N CYS A 10 -17.33 15.26 -3.33
CA CYS A 10 -17.72 14.01 -2.66
C CYS A 10 -16.88 13.70 -1.42
N MET A 11 -15.57 14.01 -1.45
CA MET A 11 -14.66 13.70 -0.33
C MET A 11 -14.94 14.52 0.92
N LEU A 12 -15.28 15.82 0.77
CA LEU A 12 -15.59 16.68 1.91
C LEU A 12 -16.83 16.19 2.70
N PRO A 13 -18.01 15.98 2.08
CA PRO A 13 -19.15 15.45 2.83
C PRO A 13 -18.90 14.05 3.37
N ALA A 14 -18.18 13.17 2.65
CA ALA A 14 -17.83 11.84 3.15
C ALA A 14 -16.96 11.91 4.42
N SER A 15 -15.98 12.81 4.48
CA SER A 15 -15.16 13.03 5.66
C SER A 15 -15.96 13.56 6.85
N TYR A 16 -16.92 14.47 6.61
CA TYR A 16 -17.82 14.97 7.65
C TYR A 16 -18.76 13.88 8.18
N ILE A 17 -19.36 13.08 7.28
CA ILE A 17 -20.22 11.95 7.68
C ILE A 17 -19.42 10.94 8.51
N PHE A 18 -18.19 10.62 8.10
CA PHE A 18 -17.31 9.73 8.84
C PHE A 18 -16.93 10.30 10.22
N ALA A 19 -16.58 11.59 10.31
CA ALA A 19 -16.29 12.24 11.57
C ALA A 19 -17.52 12.26 12.50
N LEU A 20 -18.71 12.57 11.97
CA LEU A 20 -19.97 12.52 12.71
C LEU A 20 -20.27 11.10 13.21
N TYR A 21 -20.09 10.09 12.37
CA TYR A 21 -20.24 8.68 12.76
C TYR A 21 -19.32 8.32 13.92
N LEU A 22 -18.04 8.71 13.87
CA LEU A 22 -17.08 8.47 14.97
C LEU A 22 -17.55 9.14 16.26
N VAL A 23 -18.00 10.40 16.20
CA VAL A 23 -18.52 11.14 17.37
C VAL A 23 -19.74 10.42 17.96
N LEU A 24 -20.68 9.99 17.13
CA LEU A 24 -21.87 9.27 17.59
C LEU A 24 -21.52 7.90 18.22
N CYS A 25 -20.54 7.18 17.66
CA CYS A 25 -20.04 5.94 18.25
C CYS A 25 -19.41 6.18 19.62
N VAL A 26 -18.65 7.27 19.79
CA VAL A 26 -18.06 7.66 21.08
C VAL A 26 -19.13 7.97 22.12
N ILE A 27 -20.13 8.75 21.73
CA ILE A 27 -21.24 9.14 22.64
C ILE A 27 -22.06 7.91 23.03
N GLY A 28 -22.42 7.06 22.07
CA GLY A 28 -23.22 5.84 22.30
C GLY A 28 -22.56 4.79 23.21
N ASN A 29 -21.22 4.71 23.14
CA ASN A 29 -20.42 3.74 23.89
C ASN A 29 -19.51 4.35 24.97
N SER A 30 -19.86 5.50 25.47
CA SER A 30 -19.00 6.30 26.39
C SER A 30 -18.50 5.54 27.62
N LYS A 31 -19.25 4.53 28.09
CA LYS A 31 -18.86 3.70 29.28
C LYS A 31 -17.84 2.59 28.94
N SER A 32 -17.68 2.21 27.70
CA SER A 32 -16.81 1.08 27.27
C SER A 32 -15.65 1.47 26.40
N ILE A 33 -15.56 2.74 25.96
CA ILE A 33 -14.53 3.19 25.03
C ILE A 33 -13.21 3.44 25.77
N ASN A 34 -12.19 2.76 25.29
CA ASN A 34 -10.80 3.08 25.62
C ASN A 34 -10.29 4.13 24.60
N TYR A 35 -9.92 5.32 25.09
CA TYR A 35 -9.41 6.41 24.27
C TYR A 35 -8.18 6.03 23.44
N ALA A 36 -7.33 5.13 23.95
CA ALA A 36 -6.19 4.63 23.18
C ALA A 36 -6.63 3.82 21.95
N LYS A 37 -7.69 3.00 22.06
CA LYS A 37 -8.27 2.27 20.93
C LYS A 37 -8.86 3.22 19.90
N LEU A 38 -9.60 4.23 20.36
CA LEU A 38 -10.17 5.24 19.48
C LEU A 38 -9.08 6.03 18.73
N GLY A 39 -8.04 6.47 19.43
CA GLY A 39 -6.90 7.15 18.84
C GLY A 39 -6.19 6.29 17.79
N GLY A 40 -6.01 5.01 18.07
CA GLY A 40 -5.46 4.05 17.11
C GLY A 40 -6.32 3.91 15.84
N MET A 41 -7.64 3.79 15.99
CA MET A 41 -8.57 3.71 14.85
C MET A 41 -8.53 4.96 13.97
N VAL A 42 -8.55 6.15 14.58
CA VAL A 42 -8.47 7.43 13.85
C VAL A 42 -7.12 7.54 13.11
N LEU A 43 -6.02 7.24 13.79
CA LEU A 43 -4.68 7.27 13.17
C LEU A 43 -4.60 6.36 11.94
N PHE A 44 -5.06 5.11 12.06
CA PHE A 44 -5.06 4.17 10.93
C PHE A 44 -5.95 4.64 9.79
N SER A 45 -7.13 5.15 10.09
CA SER A 45 -8.03 5.69 9.07
C SER A 45 -7.38 6.85 8.33
N CYS A 46 -6.71 7.75 9.05
CA CYS A 46 -5.97 8.87 8.44
C CYS A 46 -4.83 8.38 7.53
N ILE A 47 -4.05 7.39 7.96
CA ILE A 47 -2.97 6.81 7.16
C ILE A 47 -3.52 6.18 5.88
N ILE A 48 -4.58 5.38 5.97
CA ILE A 48 -5.23 4.75 4.81
C ILE A 48 -5.76 5.81 3.84
N MET A 49 -6.47 6.81 4.36
CA MET A 49 -6.99 7.92 3.54
C MET A 49 -5.87 8.68 2.84
N PHE A 50 -4.75 8.95 3.54
CA PHE A 50 -3.59 9.60 2.96
C PHE A 50 -2.96 8.76 1.83
N CYS A 51 -2.84 7.45 2.02
CA CYS A 51 -2.34 6.55 0.98
C CYS A 51 -3.24 6.54 -0.26
N PHE A 52 -4.56 6.45 -0.11
CA PHE A 52 -5.48 6.52 -1.25
C PHE A 52 -5.46 7.91 -1.92
N TYR A 53 -5.39 8.98 -1.14
CA TYR A 53 -5.27 10.32 -1.69
C TYR A 53 -3.99 10.50 -2.52
N SER A 54 -2.88 9.89 -2.10
CA SER A 54 -1.61 9.97 -2.85
C SER A 54 -1.72 9.35 -4.25
N LEU A 55 -2.51 8.27 -4.42
CA LEU A 55 -2.78 7.67 -5.73
C LEU A 55 -3.62 8.60 -6.63
N ILE A 56 -4.61 9.27 -6.05
CA ILE A 56 -5.42 10.25 -6.78
C ILE A 56 -4.54 11.45 -7.19
N TYR A 57 -3.69 11.91 -6.28
CA TYR A 57 -2.76 13.01 -6.52
C TYR A 57 -1.73 12.68 -7.61
N LEU A 58 -1.24 11.44 -7.64
CA LEU A 58 -0.37 10.95 -8.70
C LEU A 58 -1.03 11.06 -10.10
N LYS A 59 -2.32 10.70 -10.20
CA LYS A 59 -3.08 10.86 -11.44
C LYS A 59 -3.20 12.32 -11.89
N GLN A 60 -3.18 13.28 -10.95
CA GLN A 60 -3.22 14.71 -11.27
C GLN A 60 -1.86 15.27 -11.70
N LEU A 61 -0.79 14.77 -11.08
CA LEU A 61 0.58 15.16 -11.45
C LEU A 61 0.93 14.69 -12.86
N LEU A 62 0.32 13.61 -13.33
CA LEU A 62 0.54 13.00 -14.63
C LEU A 62 -0.75 13.04 -15.46
N PRO A 63 -1.19 14.22 -15.96
CA PRO A 63 -2.39 14.33 -16.76
C PRO A 63 -2.23 13.55 -18.07
N ARG A 64 -3.30 12.85 -18.46
CA ARG A 64 -3.32 11.95 -19.61
C ARG A 64 -2.96 12.65 -20.92
N GLU A 65 -3.30 13.91 -21.06
CA GLU A 65 -3.04 14.72 -22.25
C GLU A 65 -1.54 14.87 -22.53
N THR A 66 -0.72 14.92 -21.47
CA THR A 66 0.73 15.11 -21.57
C THR A 66 1.50 13.79 -21.40
N TYR A 67 1.04 12.91 -20.51
CA TYR A 67 1.77 11.72 -20.06
C TYR A 67 1.06 10.41 -20.43
N GLY A 68 -0.01 10.45 -21.26
CA GLY A 68 -0.72 9.27 -21.73
C GLY A 68 -1.21 8.37 -20.57
N TYR A 69 -0.70 7.16 -20.48
CA TYR A 69 -1.08 6.18 -19.47
C TYR A 69 -0.08 6.04 -18.33
N ASP A 70 0.92 6.91 -18.22
CA ASP A 70 1.99 6.81 -17.22
C ASP A 70 1.46 6.82 -15.78
N ALA A 71 0.41 7.60 -15.49
CA ALA A 71 -0.24 7.57 -14.18
C ALA A 71 -0.78 6.17 -13.81
N LEU A 72 -1.39 5.48 -14.77
CA LEU A 72 -1.87 4.11 -14.58
C LEU A 72 -0.70 3.14 -14.39
N TYR A 73 0.36 3.31 -15.15
CA TYR A 73 1.58 2.52 -14.98
C TYR A 73 2.11 2.60 -13.55
N PHE A 74 2.27 3.80 -13.00
CA PHE A 74 2.75 3.97 -11.62
C PHE A 74 1.79 3.38 -10.58
N ILE A 75 0.48 3.48 -10.79
CA ILE A 75 -0.52 2.83 -9.93
C ILE A 75 -0.36 1.31 -9.99
N PHE A 76 -0.28 0.72 -11.18
CA PHE A 76 -0.06 -0.73 -11.33
C PHE A 76 1.30 -1.18 -10.80
N LEU A 77 2.33 -0.33 -10.88
CA LEU A 77 3.63 -0.60 -10.30
C LEU A 77 3.57 -0.70 -8.78
N ILE A 78 2.90 0.26 -8.13
CA ILE A 78 2.69 0.24 -6.67
C ILE A 78 1.89 -0.98 -6.22
N LEU A 79 0.79 -1.29 -6.93
CA LEU A 79 -0.01 -2.49 -6.67
C LEU A 79 0.79 -3.77 -6.93
N GLY A 80 1.61 -3.78 -7.97
CA GLY A 80 2.50 -4.89 -8.30
C GLY A 80 3.52 -5.14 -7.18
N PHE A 81 4.12 -4.09 -6.63
CA PHE A 81 5.01 -4.23 -5.48
C PHE A 81 4.30 -4.84 -4.27
N ALA A 82 3.10 -4.37 -3.95
CA ALA A 82 2.32 -4.88 -2.82
C ALA A 82 1.91 -6.34 -3.03
N TRP A 83 1.22 -6.64 -4.13
CA TRP A 83 0.73 -8.00 -4.40
C TRP A 83 1.85 -9.01 -4.65
N GLY A 84 2.91 -8.59 -5.36
CA GLY A 84 4.09 -9.42 -5.58
C GLY A 84 4.79 -9.75 -4.29
N GLY A 85 4.93 -8.77 -3.41
CA GLY A 85 5.52 -8.93 -2.09
C GLY A 85 4.73 -9.89 -1.21
N ASP A 86 3.43 -9.66 -1.06
CA ASP A 86 2.56 -10.47 -0.20
C ASP A 86 2.46 -11.92 -0.69
N SER A 87 2.24 -12.10 -2.00
CA SER A 87 2.13 -13.43 -2.59
C SER A 87 3.43 -14.22 -2.45
N ALA A 88 4.58 -13.62 -2.82
CA ALA A 88 5.86 -14.27 -2.74
C ALA A 88 6.28 -14.52 -1.27
N ALA A 89 5.97 -13.60 -0.35
CA ALA A 89 6.20 -13.79 1.08
C ALA A 89 5.42 -14.99 1.62
N TYR A 90 4.16 -15.14 1.23
CA TYR A 90 3.33 -16.27 1.62
C TYR A 90 3.89 -17.60 1.09
N PHE A 91 4.19 -17.69 -0.21
CA PHE A 91 4.70 -18.94 -0.80
C PHE A 91 6.09 -19.30 -0.29
N ALA A 92 7.01 -18.34 -0.21
CA ALA A 92 8.36 -18.56 0.31
C ALA A 92 8.34 -18.92 1.80
N GLY A 93 7.51 -18.22 2.59
CA GLY A 93 7.35 -18.52 4.01
C GLY A 93 6.75 -19.90 4.26
N ARG A 94 5.82 -20.36 3.41
CA ARG A 94 5.23 -21.71 3.51
C ARG A 94 6.18 -22.79 3.05
N ALA A 95 6.95 -22.56 1.98
CA ALA A 95 7.84 -23.57 1.39
C ALA A 95 9.17 -23.70 2.15
N PHE A 96 9.72 -22.58 2.61
CA PHE A 96 11.09 -22.52 3.14
C PHE A 96 11.18 -21.97 4.57
N GLY A 97 10.07 -21.50 5.16
CA GLY A 97 10.03 -20.81 6.45
C GLY A 97 10.53 -21.69 7.61
N LYS A 98 11.69 -21.37 8.14
CA LYS A 98 12.29 -22.01 9.31
C LYS A 98 12.44 -21.06 10.48
N HIS A 99 12.82 -19.80 10.20
CA HIS A 99 13.12 -18.80 11.20
C HIS A 99 11.97 -17.80 11.35
N LYS A 100 11.49 -17.61 12.56
CA LYS A 100 10.42 -16.66 12.85
C LYS A 100 10.93 -15.21 12.77
N LEU A 101 10.20 -14.33 12.07
CA LEU A 101 10.54 -12.92 11.94
C LEU A 101 10.19 -12.12 13.21
N ALA A 102 9.00 -12.34 13.74
CA ALA A 102 8.49 -11.63 14.92
C ALA A 102 7.60 -12.55 15.78
N PRO A 103 8.18 -13.48 16.58
CA PRO A 103 7.43 -14.52 17.27
C PRO A 103 6.31 -14.00 18.19
N VAL A 104 6.55 -12.88 18.86
CA VAL A 104 5.61 -12.29 19.84
C VAL A 104 4.46 -11.55 19.15
N VAL A 105 4.75 -10.86 18.04
CA VAL A 105 3.79 -9.97 17.36
C VAL A 105 3.01 -10.72 16.29
N SER A 106 3.72 -11.47 15.47
CA SER A 106 3.16 -12.21 14.34
C SER A 106 3.87 -13.57 14.19
N PRO A 107 3.40 -14.63 14.89
CA PRO A 107 4.08 -15.92 14.95
C PRO A 107 4.11 -16.67 13.60
N ASN A 108 3.30 -16.28 12.65
CA ASN A 108 3.24 -16.92 11.33
C ASN A 108 4.25 -16.34 10.32
N LYS A 109 4.81 -15.15 10.58
CA LYS A 109 5.80 -14.54 9.69
C LYS A 109 7.18 -15.15 9.86
N THR A 110 7.86 -15.39 8.74
CA THR A 110 9.20 -15.96 8.67
C THR A 110 10.18 -15.03 7.96
N ILE A 111 11.46 -15.15 8.28
CA ILE A 111 12.54 -14.38 7.63
C ILE A 111 12.63 -14.76 6.15
N GLU A 112 12.52 -16.05 5.84
CA GLU A 112 12.54 -16.55 4.47
C GLU A 112 11.35 -16.00 3.66
N GLY A 113 10.20 -15.91 4.32
CA GLY A 113 9.03 -15.25 3.72
C GLY A 113 9.29 -13.78 3.45
N ALA A 114 9.91 -13.05 4.38
CA ALA A 114 10.24 -11.64 4.19
C ALA A 114 11.22 -11.43 3.01
N VAL A 115 12.27 -12.25 2.91
CA VAL A 115 13.19 -12.23 1.77
C VAL A 115 12.46 -12.56 0.46
N GLY A 116 11.63 -13.60 0.47
CA GLY A 116 10.80 -13.94 -0.69
C GLY A 116 9.88 -12.81 -1.11
N GLY A 117 9.29 -12.09 -0.16
CA GLY A 117 8.46 -10.91 -0.42
C GLY A 117 9.22 -9.78 -1.11
N VAL A 118 10.43 -9.46 -0.62
CA VAL A 118 11.29 -8.46 -1.25
C VAL A 118 11.62 -8.85 -2.69
N MET A 119 12.01 -10.10 -2.93
CA MET A 119 12.31 -10.59 -4.27
C MET A 119 11.07 -10.59 -5.19
N GLY A 120 9.91 -10.96 -4.65
CA GLY A 120 8.64 -10.95 -5.40
C GLY A 120 8.19 -9.56 -5.81
N SER A 121 8.33 -8.57 -4.93
CA SER A 121 8.09 -7.16 -5.26
C SER A 121 9.00 -6.66 -6.37
N MET A 122 10.30 -6.93 -6.29
CA MET A 122 11.28 -6.57 -7.31
C MET A 122 10.93 -7.20 -8.65
N LEU A 123 10.64 -8.50 -8.66
CA LEU A 123 10.33 -9.25 -9.88
C LEU A 123 9.04 -8.74 -10.53
N LEU A 124 7.96 -8.58 -9.76
CA LEU A 124 6.69 -8.12 -10.32
C LEU A 124 6.77 -6.68 -10.81
N GLY A 125 7.56 -5.83 -10.14
CA GLY A 125 7.86 -4.49 -10.62
C GLY A 125 8.54 -4.48 -11.99
N VAL A 126 9.53 -5.35 -12.19
CA VAL A 126 10.20 -5.53 -13.49
C VAL A 126 9.21 -6.02 -14.55
N VAL A 127 8.36 -7.00 -14.22
CA VAL A 127 7.34 -7.53 -15.14
C VAL A 127 6.35 -6.45 -15.54
N VAL A 128 5.79 -5.70 -14.60
CA VAL A 128 4.87 -4.57 -14.89
C VAL A 128 5.54 -3.54 -15.79
N THR A 129 6.78 -3.18 -15.50
CA THR A 129 7.55 -2.24 -16.29
C THR A 129 7.78 -2.79 -17.72
N ALA A 130 8.23 -4.04 -17.86
CA ALA A 130 8.45 -4.66 -19.15
C ALA A 130 7.16 -4.73 -19.99
N CYS A 131 6.03 -5.09 -19.38
CA CYS A 131 4.74 -5.09 -20.05
C CYS A 131 4.34 -3.69 -20.52
N TYR A 132 4.47 -2.70 -19.65
CA TYR A 132 4.12 -1.33 -20.01
C TYR A 132 5.00 -0.80 -21.15
N THR A 133 6.29 -1.03 -21.08
CA THR A 133 7.26 -0.59 -22.07
C THR A 133 7.04 -1.27 -23.42
N ALA A 134 6.70 -2.55 -23.43
CA ALA A 134 6.36 -3.28 -24.64
C ALA A 134 5.08 -2.75 -25.34
N LEU A 135 4.12 -2.23 -24.54
CA LEU A 135 2.85 -1.72 -25.06
C LEU A 135 2.93 -0.26 -25.52
N HIS A 136 3.69 0.56 -24.85
CA HIS A 136 3.64 2.01 -25.04
C HIS A 136 4.92 2.62 -25.63
N GLY A 137 6.06 1.94 -25.57
CA GLY A 137 7.33 2.40 -26.16
C GLY A 137 7.97 3.62 -25.51
N GLN A 138 7.28 4.31 -24.60
CA GLN A 138 7.77 5.50 -23.90
C GLN A 138 7.21 5.59 -22.48
N LEU A 139 7.91 6.29 -21.60
CA LEU A 139 7.53 6.52 -20.21
C LEU A 139 7.85 7.96 -19.81
N VAL A 140 6.88 8.67 -19.23
CA VAL A 140 7.01 10.08 -18.80
C VAL A 140 7.47 10.98 -19.95
N GLY A 141 6.97 10.71 -21.15
CA GLY A 141 7.34 11.44 -22.36
C GLY A 141 8.78 11.19 -22.85
N VAL A 142 9.53 10.28 -22.22
CA VAL A 142 10.89 9.91 -22.60
C VAL A 142 10.87 8.56 -23.32
N PRO A 143 11.47 8.43 -24.52
CA PRO A 143 11.61 7.16 -25.20
C PRO A 143 12.42 6.16 -24.38
N LEU A 144 12.00 4.89 -24.39
CA LEU A 144 12.58 3.85 -23.54
C LEU A 144 14.00 3.46 -23.90
N ASP A 145 14.39 3.62 -25.16
CA ASP A 145 15.75 3.44 -25.64
C ASP A 145 16.74 4.40 -24.95
N THR A 146 16.27 5.60 -24.52
CA THR A 146 17.08 6.57 -23.76
C THR A 146 17.12 6.28 -22.27
N LEU A 147 16.08 5.66 -21.69
CA LEU A 147 16.02 5.29 -20.26
C LEU A 147 16.91 4.07 -19.95
N GLY A 148 17.01 3.13 -20.87
CA GLY A 148 17.89 1.97 -20.79
C GLY A 148 17.72 1.11 -19.54
N TRP A 149 18.69 0.29 -19.22
CA TRP A 149 18.71 -0.60 -18.07
C TRP A 149 18.66 0.12 -16.70
N ARG A 150 19.10 1.38 -16.64
CA ARG A 150 19.11 2.19 -15.40
C ARG A 150 17.73 2.33 -14.80
N TYR A 151 16.70 2.45 -15.64
CA TYR A 151 15.33 2.55 -15.17
C TYR A 151 14.86 1.27 -14.45
N TYR A 152 15.18 0.09 -14.99
CA TYR A 152 14.90 -1.18 -14.33
C TYR A 152 15.59 -1.31 -12.98
N VAL A 153 16.82 -0.82 -12.85
CA VAL A 153 17.52 -0.76 -11.55
C VAL A 153 16.75 0.09 -10.55
N VAL A 154 16.25 1.26 -10.96
CA VAL A 154 15.43 2.11 -10.08
C VAL A 154 14.15 1.38 -9.66
N VAL A 155 13.47 0.72 -10.58
CA VAL A 155 12.25 -0.07 -10.28
C VAL A 155 12.55 -1.19 -9.27
N VAL A 156 13.64 -1.92 -9.44
CA VAL A 156 14.07 -2.98 -8.50
C VAL A 156 14.36 -2.40 -7.11
N LEU A 157 15.10 -1.29 -7.05
CA LEU A 157 15.39 -0.63 -5.76
C LEU A 157 14.13 -0.12 -5.07
N LEU A 158 13.20 0.49 -5.83
CA LEU A 158 11.92 0.95 -5.30
C LEU A 158 11.04 -0.22 -4.82
N GLY A 159 11.00 -1.32 -5.57
CA GLY A 159 10.27 -2.53 -5.18
C GLY A 159 10.82 -3.15 -3.90
N GLY A 160 12.14 -3.25 -3.80
CA GLY A 160 12.82 -3.77 -2.61
C GLY A 160 12.57 -2.88 -1.37
N PHE A 161 12.79 -1.58 -1.52
CA PHE A 161 12.55 -0.63 -0.43
C PHE A 161 11.07 -0.55 -0.02
N GLY A 162 10.16 -0.52 -0.99
CA GLY A 162 8.72 -0.52 -0.75
C GLY A 162 8.26 -1.79 -0.01
N SER A 163 8.78 -2.96 -0.38
CA SER A 163 8.49 -4.22 0.31
C SER A 163 8.99 -4.22 1.75
N LEU A 164 10.19 -3.69 2.02
CA LEU A 164 10.69 -3.55 3.40
C LEU A 164 9.80 -2.65 4.24
N LEU A 165 9.38 -1.50 3.70
CA LEU A 165 8.42 -0.62 4.37
C LEU A 165 7.08 -1.31 4.61
N GLY A 166 6.59 -2.11 3.65
CA GLY A 166 5.38 -2.91 3.77
C GLY A 166 5.46 -3.91 4.92
N ILE A 167 6.59 -4.63 5.04
CA ILE A 167 6.84 -5.57 6.15
C ILE A 167 6.81 -4.84 7.50
N VAL A 168 7.47 -3.69 7.61
CA VAL A 168 7.47 -2.87 8.84
C VAL A 168 6.05 -2.38 9.17
N GLY A 169 5.31 -1.89 8.17
CA GLY A 169 3.93 -1.43 8.34
C GLY A 169 2.99 -2.53 8.84
N ASP A 170 3.10 -3.73 8.27
CA ASP A 170 2.27 -4.87 8.69
C ASP A 170 2.67 -5.40 10.10
N LEU A 171 3.95 -5.36 10.46
CA LEU A 171 4.38 -5.64 11.84
C LEU A 171 3.84 -4.59 12.81
N PHE A 172 3.90 -3.31 12.45
CA PHE A 172 3.35 -2.22 13.25
C PHE A 172 1.83 -2.37 13.46
N ALA A 173 1.08 -2.64 12.40
CA ALA A 173 -0.35 -2.94 12.49
C ALA A 173 -0.64 -4.17 13.37
N SER A 174 0.22 -5.17 13.33
CA SER A 174 0.12 -6.36 14.17
C SER A 174 0.37 -6.06 15.65
N VAL A 175 1.35 -5.19 15.98
CA VAL A 175 1.61 -4.72 17.36
C VAL A 175 0.36 -4.06 17.93
N ILE A 176 -0.26 -3.14 17.17
CA ILE A 176 -1.45 -2.43 17.61
C ILE A 176 -2.61 -3.40 17.84
N LYS A 177 -2.83 -4.38 16.96
CA LYS A 177 -3.84 -5.43 17.18
C LYS A 177 -3.63 -6.13 18.52
N ARG A 178 -2.41 -6.54 18.82
CA ARG A 178 -2.09 -7.22 20.11
C ARG A 178 -2.31 -6.33 21.32
N GLN A 179 -1.91 -5.06 21.25
CA GLN A 179 -2.15 -4.10 22.33
C GLN A 179 -3.64 -3.81 22.55
N CYS A 180 -4.45 -3.86 21.50
CA CYS A 180 -5.90 -3.75 21.58
C CYS A 180 -6.59 -5.04 22.06
N GLY A 181 -5.86 -6.14 22.29
CA GLY A 181 -6.42 -7.44 22.69
C GLY A 181 -7.21 -8.14 21.60
N ILE A 182 -7.04 -7.74 20.32
CA ILE A 182 -7.69 -8.33 19.17
C ILE A 182 -6.68 -9.05 18.29
N LYS A 183 -7.15 -10.09 17.59
CA LYS A 183 -6.33 -10.82 16.61
C LYS A 183 -6.62 -10.31 15.19
N ASP A 184 -7.89 -10.12 14.89
CA ASP A 184 -8.38 -9.69 13.58
C ASP A 184 -9.31 -8.47 13.75
N TYR A 185 -9.43 -7.63 12.71
CA TYR A 185 -10.26 -6.42 12.76
C TYR A 185 -11.74 -6.68 12.48
N GLY A 186 -12.13 -7.90 12.15
CA GLY A 186 -13.51 -8.30 11.91
C GLY A 186 -13.78 -9.68 12.44
N THR A 187 -15.02 -9.91 12.87
CA THR A 187 -15.62 -11.23 13.11
C THR A 187 -16.53 -11.50 11.93
N ILE A 188 -16.12 -12.39 11.04
CA ILE A 188 -17.00 -12.97 10.03
C ILE A 188 -17.37 -14.36 10.53
#